data_7b32b8ccd9cfd824cd6a13584723dc5d
#
_entry.id   7b32b8ccd9cfd824cd6a13584723dc5d
#
_cell.length_a   1.000
_cell.length_b   1.000
_cell.length_c   1.000
_cell.angle_alpha   90.00
_cell.angle_beta   90.00
_cell.angle_gamma   90.00
#
_symmetry.space_group_name_H-M   'P 1'
#
loop_
_entity.id
_entity.type
_entity.pdbx_description
1 polymer ?
#
loop_
_entity_poly.entity_id
_entity_poly.type
_entity_poly.pdbx_seq_one_letter_code
_entity_poly.pdbx_strand_id
1 'polypeptide(L)'
;MARRINSKYKPPESWTCTNDECGFRVRISDAELLTKINLLINRIIINTDLLIPKKRQKPADSPIVISLQEEIDEELKRDEPSDAFIVSKIRDIASQLYAESSATTIIAAQIAKKRAMLMQPEDYFSCTNFSDLIEAVILEETGQITLKTKAKTNISEGDSEYGSD
;
A
#
# COMPACT_ATOMS: atom_id res chain seq x y z
N MET A 1 10.79 4.77 -14.72
CA MET A 1 12.03 3.99 -14.94
C MET A 1 12.24 3.77 -16.44
N ALA A 2 13.49 3.75 -16.90
CA ALA A 2 13.85 3.47 -18.28
C ALA A 2 14.57 2.11 -18.36
N ARG A 3 14.16 1.30 -19.33
CA ARG A 3 14.82 0.04 -19.69
C ARG A 3 16.03 0.32 -20.61
N ARG A 4 17.16 -0.28 -20.30
CA ARG A 4 18.37 -0.21 -21.14
C ARG A 4 18.88 -1.61 -21.45
N ILE A 5 19.41 -1.82 -22.65
CA ILE A 5 19.99 -3.09 -23.08
C ILE A 5 21.50 -2.87 -23.35
N ASN A 6 22.33 -3.74 -22.77
CA ASN A 6 23.76 -3.75 -23.05
C ASN A 6 24.27 -5.20 -23.11
N SER A 7 24.57 -5.65 -24.31
CA SER A 7 24.99 -7.03 -24.63
C SER A 7 26.31 -7.47 -23.97
N LYS A 8 27.08 -6.53 -23.39
CA LYS A 8 28.32 -6.85 -22.64
C LYS A 8 28.07 -7.51 -21.28
N TYR A 9 26.81 -7.48 -20.81
CA TYR A 9 26.45 -7.98 -19.48
C TYR A 9 25.43 -9.12 -19.54
N LYS A 10 25.35 -9.88 -18.47
CA LYS A 10 24.36 -10.95 -18.27
C LYS A 10 23.65 -10.73 -16.94
N PRO A 11 22.31 -10.48 -16.89
CA PRO A 11 21.46 -10.24 -18.07
C PRO A 11 21.82 -8.92 -18.77
N PRO A 12 21.51 -8.80 -20.06
CA PRO A 12 21.80 -7.58 -20.84
C PRO A 12 20.88 -6.42 -20.46
N GLU A 13 19.70 -6.71 -19.93
CA GLU A 13 18.71 -5.73 -19.52
C GLU A 13 19.08 -5.08 -18.19
N SER A 14 18.83 -3.79 -18.10
CA SER A 14 18.91 -3.04 -16.85
C SER A 14 17.82 -1.97 -16.80
N TRP A 15 17.35 -1.72 -15.58
CA TRP A 15 16.34 -0.71 -15.30
C TRP A 15 16.98 0.42 -14.51
N THR A 16 16.81 1.65 -15.00
CA THR A 16 17.39 2.85 -14.39
C THR A 16 16.30 3.84 -14.05
N CYS A 17 16.47 4.60 -12.95
CA CYS A 17 15.60 5.73 -12.68
C CYS A 17 15.75 6.78 -13.79
N THR A 18 14.66 7.45 -14.13
CA THR A 18 14.65 8.56 -15.10
C THR A 18 14.98 9.90 -14.47
N ASN A 19 15.04 9.96 -13.13
CA ASN A 19 15.54 11.11 -12.41
C ASN A 19 17.08 11.01 -12.33
N ASP A 20 17.78 11.98 -12.90
CA ASP A 20 19.25 12.00 -13.00
C ASP A 20 19.94 12.04 -11.62
N GLU A 21 19.27 12.59 -10.60
CA GLU A 21 19.79 12.65 -9.23
C GLU A 21 19.65 11.33 -8.45
N CYS A 22 18.81 10.41 -8.94
CA CYS A 22 18.46 9.20 -8.18
C CYS A 22 19.56 8.13 -8.20
N GLY A 23 20.36 8.05 -9.28
CA GLY A 23 21.43 7.05 -9.43
C GLY A 23 20.99 5.58 -9.45
N PHE A 24 19.70 5.28 -9.23
CA PHE A 24 19.17 3.93 -9.13
C PHE A 24 19.36 3.14 -10.41
N ARG A 25 19.92 1.94 -10.27
CA ARG A 25 20.10 1.00 -11.37
C ARG A 25 20.08 -0.43 -10.88
N VAL A 26 19.28 -1.28 -11.51
CA VAL A 26 19.23 -2.71 -11.26
C VAL A 26 19.34 -3.50 -12.56
N ARG A 27 19.93 -4.69 -12.49
CA ARG A 27 20.03 -5.64 -13.60
C ARG A 27 19.12 -6.81 -13.34
N ILE A 28 18.09 -6.92 -14.14
CA ILE A 28 17.13 -8.01 -14.12
C ILE A 28 16.63 -8.19 -15.55
N SER A 29 16.51 -9.43 -16.01
CA SER A 29 15.93 -9.70 -17.31
C SER A 29 14.44 -9.42 -17.33
N ASP A 30 13.90 -9.05 -18.50
CA ASP A 30 12.46 -8.83 -18.64
C ASP A 30 11.69 -10.11 -18.30
N ALA A 31 12.19 -11.27 -18.73
CA ALA A 31 11.55 -12.55 -18.44
C ALA A 31 11.49 -12.83 -16.93
N GLU A 32 12.60 -12.60 -16.22
CA GLU A 32 12.67 -12.78 -14.77
C GLU A 32 11.73 -11.80 -14.05
N LEU A 33 11.73 -10.53 -14.45
CA LEU A 33 10.86 -9.51 -13.87
C LEU A 33 9.39 -9.88 -14.05
N LEU A 34 8.97 -10.27 -15.25
CA LEU A 34 7.59 -10.68 -15.53
C LEU A 34 7.21 -11.95 -14.76
N THR A 35 8.12 -12.92 -14.65
CA THR A 35 7.90 -14.13 -13.84
C THR A 35 7.66 -13.79 -12.37
N LYS A 36 8.49 -12.95 -11.78
CA LYS A 36 8.34 -12.50 -10.39
C LYS A 36 7.02 -11.76 -10.16
N ILE A 37 6.66 -10.86 -11.07
CA ILE A 37 5.37 -10.14 -11.02
C ILE A 37 4.22 -11.14 -11.07
N ASN A 38 4.27 -12.11 -11.99
CA ASN A 38 3.21 -13.11 -12.15
C ASN A 38 3.05 -13.98 -10.89
N LEU A 39 4.15 -14.41 -10.29
CA LEU A 39 4.12 -15.18 -9.04
C LEU A 39 3.43 -14.42 -7.91
N LEU A 40 3.71 -13.12 -7.76
CA LEU A 40 3.06 -12.29 -6.75
C LEU A 40 1.58 -12.06 -7.05
N ILE A 41 1.20 -11.88 -8.32
CA ILE A 41 -0.21 -11.77 -8.72
C ILE A 41 -0.96 -13.07 -8.42
N ASN A 42 -0.38 -14.22 -8.77
CA ASN A 42 -0.98 -15.53 -8.48
C ASN A 42 -1.14 -15.73 -6.96
N ARG A 43 -0.16 -15.31 -6.17
CA ARG A 43 -0.26 -15.33 -4.70
C ARG A 43 -1.43 -14.48 -4.20
N ILE A 44 -1.66 -13.30 -4.78
CA ILE A 44 -2.82 -12.46 -4.46
C ILE A 44 -4.12 -13.16 -4.82
N ILE A 45 -4.20 -13.79 -6.00
CA ILE A 45 -5.41 -14.48 -6.47
C ILE A 45 -5.73 -15.69 -5.58
N ILE A 46 -4.71 -16.46 -5.17
CA ILE A 46 -4.86 -17.61 -4.28
C ILE A 46 -5.24 -17.16 -2.86
N ASN A 47 -4.61 -16.10 -2.37
CA ASN A 47 -4.87 -15.54 -1.05
C ASN A 47 -5.34 -14.09 -1.14
N THR A 48 -6.63 -13.90 -1.41
CA THR A 48 -7.23 -12.57 -1.59
C THR A 48 -7.25 -11.72 -0.33
N ASP A 49 -6.99 -12.29 0.85
CA ASP A 49 -6.89 -11.56 2.12
C ASP A 49 -5.66 -10.64 2.17
N LEU A 50 -4.65 -10.90 1.35
CA LEU A 50 -3.51 -10.02 1.15
C LEU A 50 -3.90 -8.61 0.65
N LEU A 51 -5.06 -8.49 0.01
CA LEU A 51 -5.61 -7.21 -0.44
C LEU A 51 -6.28 -6.40 0.68
N ILE A 52 -6.56 -7.03 1.82
CA ILE A 52 -7.14 -6.33 2.96
C ILE A 52 -6.01 -5.69 3.76
N PRO A 53 -6.01 -4.36 3.95
CA PRO A 53 -5.01 -3.71 4.78
C PRO A 53 -5.05 -4.32 6.17
N LYS A 54 -3.94 -4.89 6.64
CA LYS A 54 -3.83 -5.30 8.05
C LYS A 54 -4.16 -4.05 8.86
N LYS A 55 -5.05 -4.17 9.86
CA LYS A 55 -5.38 -3.06 10.76
C LYS A 55 -4.06 -2.44 11.20
N ARG A 56 -3.78 -1.23 10.75
CA ARG A 56 -2.67 -0.46 11.31
C ARG A 56 -2.96 -0.39 12.81
N GLN A 57 -1.98 -0.74 13.63
CA GLN A 57 -1.98 -0.24 15.01
C GLN A 57 -2.39 1.21 14.91
N LYS A 58 -3.36 1.64 15.76
CA LYS A 58 -3.83 3.04 15.75
C LYS A 58 -2.63 3.93 15.47
N PRO A 59 -2.63 4.75 14.41
CA PRO A 59 -1.61 5.77 14.30
C PRO A 59 -1.64 6.52 15.62
N ALA A 60 -0.46 6.85 16.15
CA ALA A 60 -0.39 7.79 17.26
C ALA A 60 -1.29 8.95 16.89
N ASP A 61 -2.21 9.31 17.81
CA ASP A 61 -3.23 10.32 17.53
C ASP A 61 -2.54 11.51 16.84
N SER A 62 -3.15 11.96 15.75
CA SER A 62 -2.60 13.08 14.98
C SER A 62 -2.34 14.26 15.93
N PRO A 63 -1.28 15.05 15.73
CA PRO A 63 -1.01 16.23 16.56
C PRO A 63 -2.23 17.15 16.69
N ILE A 64 -3.08 17.20 15.66
CA ILE A 64 -4.32 17.97 15.67
C ILE A 64 -5.34 17.35 16.62
N VAL A 65 -5.48 16.03 16.63
CA VAL A 65 -6.40 15.31 17.54
C VAL A 65 -5.93 15.48 18.99
N ILE A 66 -4.64 15.39 19.25
CA ILE A 66 -4.06 15.59 20.58
C ILE A 66 -4.37 17.01 21.06
N SER A 67 -4.12 18.04 20.23
CA SER A 67 -4.41 19.44 20.58
C SER A 67 -5.88 19.67 20.88
N LEU A 68 -6.79 19.07 20.10
CA LEU A 68 -8.24 19.19 20.33
C LEU A 68 -8.67 18.47 21.63
N GLN A 69 -8.03 17.35 21.99
CA GLN A 69 -8.27 16.66 23.27
C GLN A 69 -7.78 17.49 24.46
N GLU A 70 -6.60 18.11 24.35
CA GLU A 70 -6.06 19.02 25.37
C GLU A 70 -7.00 20.22 25.61
N GLU A 71 -7.56 20.80 24.53
CA GLU A 71 -8.54 21.90 24.63
C GLU A 71 -9.83 21.46 25.37
N ILE A 72 -10.30 20.23 25.15
CA ILE A 72 -11.44 19.67 25.88
C ILE A 72 -11.09 19.48 27.35
N ASP A 73 -9.90 18.93 27.65
CA ASP A 73 -9.45 18.68 29.02
C ASP A 73 -9.26 19.98 29.80
N GLU A 74 -8.83 21.07 29.14
CA GLU A 74 -8.75 22.41 29.74
C GLU A 74 -10.13 22.99 30.01
N GLU A 75 -11.09 22.84 29.10
CA GLU A 75 -12.45 23.32 29.29
C GLU A 75 -13.15 22.59 30.44
N LEU A 76 -12.95 21.26 30.57
CA LEU A 76 -13.52 20.44 31.66
C LEU A 76 -12.98 20.80 33.05
N LYS A 77 -11.83 21.49 33.14
CA LYS A 77 -11.26 21.97 34.42
C LYS A 77 -11.84 23.30 34.89
N ARG A 78 -12.67 23.97 34.09
CA ARG A 78 -13.31 25.21 34.46
C ARG A 78 -14.46 24.99 35.44
N ASP A 79 -14.74 25.95 36.27
CA ASP A 79 -15.86 25.87 37.24
C ASP A 79 -17.22 25.73 36.54
N GLU A 80 -17.38 26.30 35.36
CA GLU A 80 -18.55 26.20 34.49
C GLU A 80 -18.14 25.80 33.08
N PRO A 81 -17.99 24.49 32.78
CA PRO A 81 -17.64 24.02 31.45
C PRO A 81 -18.73 24.31 30.42
N SER A 82 -18.34 24.72 29.22
CA SER A 82 -19.27 24.95 28.11
C SER A 82 -19.55 23.67 27.33
N ASP A 83 -20.73 23.08 27.49
CA ASP A 83 -21.17 21.89 26.76
C ASP A 83 -21.11 22.12 25.25
N ALA A 84 -21.49 23.32 24.76
CA ALA A 84 -21.47 23.65 23.34
C ALA A 84 -20.04 23.64 22.77
N PHE A 85 -19.05 24.13 23.53
CA PHE A 85 -17.66 24.11 23.14
C PHE A 85 -17.15 22.66 23.07
N ILE A 86 -17.39 21.86 24.10
CA ILE A 86 -16.96 20.45 24.18
C ILE A 86 -17.55 19.65 23.01
N VAL A 87 -18.87 19.79 22.75
CA VAL A 87 -19.53 19.11 21.63
C VAL A 87 -18.95 19.52 20.28
N SER A 88 -18.61 20.81 20.10
CA SER A 88 -17.96 21.30 18.88
C SER A 88 -16.60 20.60 18.68
N LYS A 89 -15.75 20.56 19.71
CA LYS A 89 -14.45 19.93 19.64
C LYS A 89 -14.51 18.42 19.41
N ILE A 90 -15.47 17.73 20.01
CA ILE A 90 -15.71 16.30 19.73
C ILE A 90 -16.08 16.08 18.25
N ARG A 91 -16.87 16.96 17.66
CA ARG A 91 -17.20 16.89 16.21
C ARG A 91 -15.99 17.13 15.34
N ASP A 92 -15.12 18.08 15.72
CA ASP A 92 -13.87 18.36 14.99
C ASP A 92 -12.93 17.15 15.04
N ILE A 93 -12.76 16.52 16.23
CA ILE A 93 -12.01 15.27 16.39
C ILE A 93 -12.62 14.16 15.52
N ALA A 94 -13.93 13.96 15.57
CA ALA A 94 -14.60 12.94 14.76
C ALA A 94 -14.41 13.18 13.27
N SER A 95 -14.49 14.42 12.81
CA SER A 95 -14.27 14.82 11.41
C SER A 95 -12.84 14.56 10.98
N GLN A 96 -11.86 14.88 11.83
CA GLN A 96 -10.45 14.64 11.57
C GLN A 96 -10.15 13.14 11.51
N LEU A 97 -10.60 12.36 12.49
CA LEU A 97 -10.45 10.90 12.50
C LEU A 97 -11.14 10.23 11.32
N TYR A 98 -12.29 10.77 10.87
CA TYR A 98 -12.98 10.28 9.68
C TYR A 98 -12.21 10.60 8.41
N ALA A 99 -11.63 11.79 8.29
CA ALA A 99 -10.79 12.19 7.16
C ALA A 99 -9.49 11.36 7.09
N GLU A 100 -8.91 11.04 8.24
CA GLU A 100 -7.72 10.18 8.36
C GLU A 100 -8.06 8.69 8.24
N SER A 101 -9.28 8.27 8.64
CA SER A 101 -9.75 6.90 8.47
C SER A 101 -10.12 6.66 7.02
N SER A 102 -9.31 5.88 6.36
CA SER A 102 -9.41 5.55 4.94
C SER A 102 -10.64 4.66 4.62
N ALA A 103 -11.85 5.18 4.79
CA ALA A 103 -13.07 4.49 4.31
C ALA A 103 -12.93 4.14 2.81
N THR A 104 -12.33 5.05 2.02
CA THR A 104 -12.00 4.82 0.61
C THR A 104 -11.02 3.66 0.41
N THR A 105 -10.05 3.46 1.32
CA THR A 105 -9.10 2.35 1.24
C THR A 105 -9.78 1.00 1.52
N ILE A 106 -10.70 0.95 2.48
CA ILE A 106 -11.45 -0.27 2.79
C ILE A 106 -12.36 -0.65 1.63
N ILE A 107 -13.05 0.31 1.04
CA ILE A 107 -13.91 0.09 -0.14
C ILE A 107 -13.06 -0.39 -1.33
N ALA A 108 -11.95 0.26 -1.61
CA ALA A 108 -11.03 -0.13 -2.67
C ALA A 108 -10.49 -1.57 -2.46
N ALA A 109 -10.13 -1.92 -1.22
CA ALA A 109 -9.68 -3.25 -0.86
C ALA A 109 -10.77 -4.31 -1.08
N GLN A 110 -12.01 -4.04 -0.68
CA GLN A 110 -13.13 -4.94 -0.89
C GLN A 110 -13.45 -5.14 -2.38
N ILE A 111 -13.40 -4.08 -3.18
CA ILE A 111 -13.59 -4.16 -4.63
C ILE A 111 -12.48 -5.00 -5.27
N ALA A 112 -11.21 -4.72 -4.92
CA ALA A 112 -10.07 -5.46 -5.44
C ALA A 112 -10.15 -6.96 -5.03
N LYS A 113 -10.52 -7.26 -3.79
CA LYS A 113 -10.73 -8.63 -3.31
C LYS A 113 -11.81 -9.34 -4.13
N LYS A 114 -12.97 -8.73 -4.34
CA LYS A 114 -14.05 -9.31 -5.15
C LYS A 114 -13.60 -9.59 -6.59
N ARG A 115 -12.81 -8.70 -7.18
CA ARG A 115 -12.24 -8.92 -8.52
C ARG A 115 -11.26 -10.08 -8.52
N ALA A 116 -10.34 -10.13 -7.56
CA ALA A 116 -9.35 -11.21 -7.44
C ALA A 116 -10.01 -12.58 -7.27
N MET A 117 -11.14 -12.67 -6.54
CA MET A 117 -11.92 -13.91 -6.37
C MET A 117 -12.52 -14.45 -7.67
N LEU A 118 -12.67 -13.62 -8.71
CA LEU A 118 -13.17 -14.01 -10.03
C LEU A 118 -12.04 -14.36 -11.00
N MET A 119 -10.79 -14.17 -10.61
CA MET A 119 -9.61 -14.44 -11.43
C MET A 119 -9.09 -15.85 -11.17
N GLN A 120 -8.31 -16.36 -12.12
CA GLN A 120 -7.59 -17.61 -11.97
C GLN A 120 -6.08 -17.35 -12.08
N PRO A 121 -5.27 -18.12 -11.34
CA PRO A 121 -3.82 -18.08 -11.51
C PRO A 121 -3.43 -18.46 -12.94
N GLU A 122 -2.44 -17.76 -13.47
CA GLU A 122 -1.94 -17.95 -14.84
C GLU A 122 -0.48 -18.41 -14.79
N ASP A 123 -0.08 -19.31 -15.68
CA ASP A 123 1.31 -19.78 -15.79
C ASP A 123 2.24 -18.69 -16.32
N TYR A 124 1.69 -17.73 -17.07
CA TYR A 124 2.42 -16.63 -17.68
C TYR A 124 1.85 -15.28 -17.26
N PHE A 125 2.64 -14.23 -17.42
CA PHE A 125 2.22 -12.87 -17.10
C PHE A 125 0.96 -12.47 -17.88
N SER A 126 -0.08 -12.14 -17.13
CA SER A 126 -1.37 -11.69 -17.64
C SER A 126 -1.49 -10.17 -17.50
N CYS A 127 -1.53 -9.45 -18.63
CA CYS A 127 -1.74 -8.00 -18.64
C CYS A 127 -3.08 -7.62 -18.01
N THR A 128 -4.11 -8.45 -18.14
CA THR A 128 -5.45 -8.21 -17.58
C THR A 128 -5.40 -8.28 -16.07
N ASN A 129 -4.88 -9.40 -15.50
CA ASN A 129 -4.75 -9.56 -14.06
C ASN A 129 -3.87 -8.45 -13.44
N PHE A 130 -2.78 -8.10 -14.13
CA PHE A 130 -1.91 -7.00 -13.72
C PHE A 130 -2.68 -5.67 -13.70
N SER A 131 -3.33 -5.30 -14.81
CA SER A 131 -4.02 -4.00 -14.91
C SER A 131 -5.18 -3.88 -13.92
N ASP A 132 -5.82 -4.99 -13.56
CA ASP A 132 -6.96 -4.97 -12.63
C ASP A 132 -6.57 -4.88 -11.16
N LEU A 133 -5.44 -5.48 -10.77
CA LEU A 133 -5.02 -5.58 -9.38
C LEU A 133 -3.90 -4.61 -8.99
N ILE A 134 -3.00 -4.28 -9.91
CA ILE A 134 -1.76 -3.59 -9.59
C ILE A 134 -1.82 -2.12 -10.00
N GLU A 135 -1.35 -1.26 -9.11
CA GLU A 135 -1.17 0.18 -9.34
C GLU A 135 0.25 0.49 -9.80
N ALA A 136 1.25 -0.13 -9.15
CA ALA A 136 2.66 0.09 -9.46
C ALA A 136 3.53 -1.11 -9.05
N VAL A 137 4.68 -1.23 -9.70
CA VAL A 137 5.75 -2.15 -9.31
C VAL A 137 6.91 -1.32 -8.76
N ILE A 138 7.33 -1.63 -7.55
CA ILE A 138 8.51 -1.06 -6.91
C ILE A 138 9.63 -2.09 -7.08
N LEU A 139 10.72 -1.66 -7.69
CA LEU A 139 11.89 -2.48 -7.93
C LEU A 139 13.03 -1.99 -7.05
N GLU A 140 13.64 -2.90 -6.27
CA GLU A 140 14.74 -2.61 -5.38
C GLU A 140 16.10 -2.87 -6.05
N GLU A 141 17.17 -2.31 -5.50
CA GLU A 141 18.55 -2.51 -6.01
C GLU A 141 18.99 -3.98 -5.96
N THR A 142 18.44 -4.73 -5.03
CA THR A 142 18.65 -6.18 -4.87
C THR A 142 17.99 -7.01 -5.98
N GLY A 143 17.13 -6.40 -6.81
CA GLY A 143 16.29 -7.09 -7.78
C GLY A 143 15.02 -7.69 -7.17
N GLN A 144 14.76 -7.43 -5.89
CA GLN A 144 13.47 -7.75 -5.28
C GLN A 144 12.39 -6.80 -5.77
N ILE A 145 11.15 -7.30 -5.82
CA ILE A 145 10.01 -6.51 -6.22
C ILE A 145 8.95 -6.46 -5.13
N THR A 146 8.28 -5.32 -5.09
CA THR A 146 7.08 -5.10 -4.29
C THR A 146 5.96 -4.61 -5.21
N LEU A 147 4.81 -5.27 -5.17
CA LEU A 147 3.61 -4.85 -5.88
C LEU A 147 2.80 -3.91 -5.00
N LYS A 148 2.58 -2.69 -5.46
CA LYS A 148 1.59 -1.79 -4.89
C LYS A 148 0.25 -2.06 -5.56
N THR A 149 -0.71 -2.54 -4.78
CA THR A 149 -2.03 -2.92 -5.30
C THR A 149 -2.98 -1.73 -5.37
N LYS A 150 -4.04 -1.83 -6.16
CA LYS A 150 -5.15 -0.87 -6.17
C LYS A 150 -5.92 -0.84 -4.85
N ALA A 151 -5.78 -1.88 -4.04
CA ALA A 151 -6.26 -1.94 -2.65
C ALA A 151 -5.41 -1.11 -1.66
N LYS A 152 -4.33 -0.45 -2.16
CA LYS A 152 -3.36 0.31 -1.34
C LYS A 152 -2.56 -0.56 -0.37
N THR A 153 -2.46 -1.85 -0.64
CA THR A 153 -1.56 -2.78 0.06
C THR A 153 -0.28 -2.98 -0.73
N ASN A 154 0.83 -3.24 -0.03
CA ASN A 154 2.11 -3.60 -0.64
C ASN A 154 2.36 -5.08 -0.39
N ILE A 155 2.77 -5.80 -1.43
CA ILE A 155 3.03 -7.24 -1.38
C ILE A 155 4.41 -7.50 -1.96
N SER A 156 5.31 -7.99 -1.13
CA SER A 156 6.73 -8.22 -1.45
C SER A 156 7.04 -9.70 -1.59
N GLU A 157 8.14 -10.03 -2.29
CA GLU A 157 8.64 -11.41 -2.40
C GLU A 157 8.98 -12.04 -1.04
N GLY A 158 9.40 -11.21 -0.06
CA GLY A 158 9.79 -11.65 1.28
C GLY A 158 8.66 -11.80 2.30
N ASP A 159 7.42 -11.44 1.95
CA ASP A 159 6.26 -11.64 2.82
C ASP A 159 5.93 -13.15 2.88
N SER A 160 6.64 -13.88 3.72
CA SER A 160 6.36 -15.29 3.98
C SER A 160 5.00 -15.47 4.66
N GLU A 161 4.31 -16.59 4.35
CA GLU A 161 3.00 -16.99 4.90
C GLU A 161 3.01 -17.31 6.42
N TYR A 162 3.96 -16.83 7.16
CA TYR A 162 4.01 -17.04 8.62
C TYR A 162 3.38 -15.83 9.34
N GLY A 163 2.06 -15.76 9.29
CA GLY A 163 1.26 -15.16 10.33
C GLY A 163 1.02 -16.24 11.37
N SER A 164 1.94 -16.39 12.28
CA SER A 164 1.72 -17.21 13.46
C SER A 164 0.72 -16.52 14.38
N ASP A 165 -0.32 -17.29 14.76
CA ASP A 165 -1.15 -17.29 15.97
C ASP A 165 -1.51 -15.95 16.62
#